data_4a5785bf8e06b9b4b85d0a4d969ba6db
#
_entry.id   4a5785bf8e06b9b4b85d0a4d969ba6db
#
_cell.length_a   1.000
_cell.length_b   1.000
_cell.length_c   1.000
_cell.angle_alpha   90.00
_cell.angle_beta   90.00
_cell.angle_gamma   90.00
#
_symmetry.space_group_name_H-M   'P 1'
#
loop_
_entity.id
_entity.type
_entity.pdbx_description
1 polymer ?
#
loop_
_entity_poly.entity_id
_entity_poly.type
_entity_poly.pdbx_seq_one_letter_code
_entity_poly.pdbx_strand_id
1 'polypeptide(L)'
;MKPSECCEEIQPVIKRRVVAIIGRPNVGKSAVFNRIAGRRVAIVHDERGVTRDRLMREVTWNGERFTLVDTGGVSIPDARQATDAIAAGTRLQVDSALQDAAVAILVTDVQSGLNPMDEAVARIVRKSGVPCFVAVNKADEPQHEVGAADFARLGFPLFAVSAAHDRGFVDLVDRVASLLPKETNETTVTPLRIAVVGRPNAGKSSYINRLLKSDRVIVSDVPGTTRDSIEIPFAIGTGPQARHYTLIDTAGMRHVHAIDNSVERFSHFRSEQSLQEADIVVLMMDAEAGPTMQDKHIAAKVIEARKGCVLIVNKWDLSQAKGISQTQAEPALFESMQFMSYCPLVFISAKDGYNVRKSIDVIDAVAAQTRSTLPTGMLNRAIEEACERIQMPTCGRKHLNVFYATQTGVAPIRIRVFVNDIKLVKKSFIDYLERKLRDRFGLEGAPVVLAFRERTRPDREGGKAAAAPDRTSSNYHIARKARNRHSGG
;
A
#
# COMPACT_ATOMS: atom_id res chain seq x y z
N MET A 1 -37.87 -35.55 -25.18
CA MET A 1 -36.62 -34.81 -24.96
C MET A 1 -36.94 -33.62 -24.07
N LYS A 2 -36.53 -33.66 -22.83
CA LYS A 2 -36.69 -32.56 -21.85
C LYS A 2 -35.46 -31.65 -21.92
N PRO A 3 -35.57 -30.29 -21.82
CA PRO A 3 -34.42 -29.43 -21.75
C PRO A 3 -33.82 -29.51 -20.35
N SER A 4 -32.51 -29.63 -20.29
CA SER A 4 -31.70 -29.65 -19.08
C SER A 4 -31.71 -28.28 -18.40
N GLU A 5 -32.13 -28.23 -17.15
CA GLU A 5 -31.99 -27.10 -16.25
C GLU A 5 -30.49 -26.82 -16.03
N CYS A 6 -30.02 -25.67 -16.50
CA CYS A 6 -28.77 -25.08 -16.09
C CYS A 6 -28.93 -24.59 -14.63
N CYS A 7 -28.38 -25.31 -13.67
CA CYS A 7 -28.10 -24.79 -12.36
C CYS A 7 -27.00 -23.72 -12.51
N GLU A 8 -27.38 -22.45 -12.43
CA GLU A 8 -26.44 -21.36 -12.14
C GLU A 8 -25.92 -21.59 -10.70
N GLU A 9 -24.70 -22.09 -10.57
CA GLU A 9 -23.97 -22.07 -9.31
C GLU A 9 -23.72 -20.59 -8.95
N ILE A 10 -24.50 -20.11 -7.99
CA ILE A 10 -24.28 -18.83 -7.33
C ILE A 10 -22.94 -18.95 -6.58
N GLN A 11 -21.88 -18.40 -7.16
CA GLN A 11 -20.59 -18.29 -6.47
C GLN A 11 -20.80 -17.47 -5.19
N PRO A 12 -20.34 -17.93 -4.01
CA PRO A 12 -20.47 -17.18 -2.78
C PRO A 12 -19.66 -15.90 -2.91
N VAL A 13 -20.33 -14.75 -2.84
CA VAL A 13 -19.69 -13.44 -2.74
C VAL A 13 -18.92 -13.43 -1.41
N ILE A 14 -17.60 -13.49 -1.46
CA ILE A 14 -16.74 -13.39 -0.28
C ILE A 14 -16.89 -11.97 0.27
N LYS A 15 -17.74 -11.82 1.29
CA LYS A 15 -17.92 -10.54 1.99
C LYS A 15 -16.60 -10.21 2.71
N ARG A 16 -15.95 -9.13 2.30
CA ARG A 16 -14.77 -8.59 2.97
C ARG A 16 -15.15 -8.19 4.40
N ARG A 17 -14.24 -8.28 5.35
CA ARG A 17 -14.45 -7.86 6.75
C ARG A 17 -14.47 -6.32 6.85
N VAL A 18 -15.44 -5.70 6.18
CA VAL A 18 -15.62 -4.25 6.11
C VAL A 18 -16.82 -3.86 6.96
N VAL A 19 -16.62 -2.87 7.83
CA VAL A 19 -17.66 -2.25 8.65
C VAL A 19 -17.93 -0.85 8.12
N ALA A 20 -19.13 -0.61 7.59
CA ALA A 20 -19.51 0.68 7.03
C ALA A 20 -20.21 1.56 8.08
N ILE A 21 -19.73 2.78 8.28
CA ILE A 21 -20.39 3.81 9.07
C ILE A 21 -21.23 4.66 8.12
N ILE A 22 -22.55 4.63 8.34
CA ILE A 22 -23.54 5.30 7.51
C ILE A 22 -24.47 6.17 8.36
N GLY A 23 -25.22 7.04 7.75
CA GLY A 23 -26.18 7.94 8.42
C GLY A 23 -26.27 9.30 7.73
N ARG A 24 -27.28 10.10 8.10
CA ARG A 24 -27.46 11.45 7.56
C ARG A 24 -26.29 12.39 7.88
N PRO A 25 -26.14 13.53 7.20
CA PRO A 25 -25.15 14.54 7.54
C PRO A 25 -25.29 15.03 9.00
N ASN A 26 -24.17 15.41 9.62
CA ASN A 26 -24.07 16.05 10.94
C ASN A 26 -24.49 15.23 12.17
N VAL A 27 -24.72 13.91 12.05
CA VAL A 27 -24.98 13.02 13.20
C VAL A 27 -23.72 12.62 13.97
N GLY A 28 -22.55 13.00 13.47
CA GLY A 28 -21.27 12.69 14.09
C GLY A 28 -20.61 11.40 13.60
N LYS A 29 -20.87 10.96 12.33
CA LYS A 29 -20.24 9.76 11.73
C LYS A 29 -18.72 9.76 11.87
N SER A 30 -18.06 10.85 11.48
CA SER A 30 -16.59 10.98 11.57
C SER A 30 -16.10 11.00 13.02
N ALA A 31 -16.89 11.50 13.98
CA ALA A 31 -16.56 11.41 15.40
C ALA A 31 -16.62 9.96 15.89
N VAL A 32 -17.68 9.22 15.52
CA VAL A 32 -17.82 7.78 15.80
C VAL A 32 -16.70 6.98 15.15
N PHE A 33 -16.41 7.25 13.87
CA PHE A 33 -15.28 6.65 13.14
C PHE A 33 -13.95 6.86 13.88
N ASN A 34 -13.61 8.10 14.21
CA ASN A 34 -12.36 8.42 14.90
C ASN A 34 -12.28 7.79 16.29
N ARG A 35 -13.42 7.68 16.99
CA ARG A 35 -13.47 7.07 18.31
C ARG A 35 -13.23 5.55 18.25
N ILE A 36 -13.86 4.84 17.34
CA ILE A 36 -13.62 3.41 17.12
C ILE A 36 -12.19 3.18 16.63
N ALA A 37 -11.74 3.97 15.66
CA ALA A 37 -10.41 3.85 15.07
C ALA A 37 -9.28 4.27 16.02
N GLY A 38 -9.54 5.08 17.04
CA GLY A 38 -8.56 5.52 18.05
C GLY A 38 -8.35 4.55 19.21
N ARG A 39 -9.23 3.56 19.41
CA ARG A 39 -9.14 2.58 20.48
C ARG A 39 -8.22 1.42 20.09
N ARG A 40 -6.92 1.46 20.51
CA ARG A 40 -5.88 0.43 20.34
C ARG A 40 -5.67 0.02 18.89
N VAL A 41 -5.03 0.91 18.14
CA VAL A 41 -4.61 0.71 16.75
C VAL A 41 -3.37 -0.17 16.69
N ALA A 42 -3.47 -1.31 16.01
CA ALA A 42 -2.32 -1.91 15.34
C ALA A 42 -2.29 -1.36 13.90
N ILE A 43 -1.28 -0.57 13.58
CA ILE A 43 -0.80 -0.21 12.24
C ILE A 43 -1.81 0.48 11.31
N VAL A 44 -1.65 1.80 11.19
CA VAL A 44 -2.32 2.63 10.18
C VAL A 44 -1.70 2.38 8.80
N HIS A 45 -2.40 1.71 7.92
CA HIS A 45 -2.13 1.77 6.49
C HIS A 45 -3.04 2.85 5.87
N ASP A 46 -2.46 4.02 5.59
CA ASP A 46 -3.04 5.00 4.68
C ASP A 46 -2.85 4.47 3.24
N GLU A 47 -3.74 3.63 2.77
CA GLU A 47 -3.85 3.35 1.34
C GLU A 47 -4.49 4.54 0.63
N ARG A 48 -3.66 5.49 0.22
CA ARG A 48 -4.04 6.50 -0.76
C ARG A 48 -4.06 5.85 -2.14
N GLY A 49 -5.23 5.45 -2.61
CA GLY A 49 -5.27 4.94 -3.99
C GLY A 49 -6.57 4.43 -4.54
N VAL A 50 -7.69 4.43 -3.82
CA VAL A 50 -9.00 4.07 -4.40
C VAL A 50 -10.06 5.07 -3.95
N THR A 51 -10.49 5.92 -4.89
CA THR A 51 -11.53 6.95 -4.81
C THR A 51 -11.30 8.05 -3.76
N ARG A 52 -11.28 9.29 -4.22
CA ARG A 52 -10.94 10.55 -3.53
C ARG A 52 -11.80 10.92 -2.31
N ASP A 53 -12.75 10.08 -1.85
CA ASP A 53 -13.86 10.51 -1.01
C ASP A 53 -14.24 9.61 0.17
N ARG A 54 -13.47 8.56 0.52
CA ARG A 54 -13.78 7.67 1.66
C ARG A 54 -12.60 7.55 2.61
N LEU A 55 -12.86 7.78 3.92
CA LEU A 55 -11.90 7.49 4.97
C LEU A 55 -11.99 6.00 5.30
N MET A 56 -10.89 5.25 5.11
CA MET A 56 -10.76 3.85 5.48
C MET A 56 -9.69 3.69 6.54
N ARG A 57 -9.93 2.82 7.53
CA ARG A 57 -8.94 2.50 8.56
C ARG A 57 -9.07 1.06 9.02
N GLU A 58 -7.96 0.36 9.11
CA GLU A 58 -7.91 -0.96 9.75
C GLU A 58 -8.00 -0.82 11.26
N VAL A 59 -8.86 -1.63 11.87
CA VAL A 59 -9.09 -1.70 13.31
C VAL A 59 -8.88 -3.13 13.77
N THR A 60 -8.15 -3.29 14.88
CA THR A 60 -8.04 -4.58 15.60
C THR A 60 -8.76 -4.45 16.92
N TRP A 61 -9.75 -5.31 17.16
CA TRP A 61 -10.57 -5.35 18.35
C TRP A 61 -10.65 -6.77 18.91
N ASN A 62 -10.22 -6.98 20.14
CA ASN A 62 -10.18 -8.32 20.78
C ASN A 62 -9.56 -9.43 19.91
N GLY A 63 -8.55 -9.09 19.10
CA GLY A 63 -7.90 -10.02 18.17
C GLY A 63 -8.56 -10.11 16.79
N GLU A 64 -9.75 -9.57 16.59
CA GLU A 64 -10.46 -9.53 15.34
C GLU A 64 -10.06 -8.29 14.51
N ARG A 65 -9.66 -8.49 13.25
CA ARG A 65 -9.29 -7.40 12.34
C ARG A 65 -10.42 -7.10 11.38
N PHE A 66 -10.69 -5.81 11.14
CA PHE A 66 -11.65 -5.37 10.13
C PHE A 66 -11.31 -3.98 9.63
N THR A 67 -11.81 -3.64 8.44
CA THR A 67 -11.67 -2.31 7.85
C THR A 67 -12.91 -1.47 8.16
N LEU A 68 -12.71 -0.35 8.84
CA LEU A 68 -13.75 0.63 9.10
C LEU A 68 -13.80 1.66 7.98
N VAL A 69 -14.99 1.97 7.45
CA VAL A 69 -15.20 2.90 6.33
C VAL A 69 -16.19 3.99 6.75
N ASP A 70 -15.77 5.27 6.65
CA ASP A 70 -16.68 6.42 6.85
C ASP A 70 -17.21 6.91 5.49
N THR A 71 -18.53 7.00 5.37
CA THR A 71 -19.20 7.55 4.18
C THR A 71 -19.33 9.07 4.22
N GLY A 72 -18.90 9.73 5.29
CA GLY A 72 -19.10 11.15 5.53
C GLY A 72 -18.12 12.12 4.87
N GLY A 73 -17.09 11.61 4.14
CA GLY A 73 -15.99 12.42 3.59
C GLY A 73 -16.24 13.10 2.24
N VAL A 74 -17.39 12.90 1.60
CA VAL A 74 -17.69 13.50 0.29
C VAL A 74 -18.35 14.85 0.47
N SER A 75 -17.60 15.92 0.19
CA SER A 75 -18.13 17.28 0.10
C SER A 75 -19.02 17.39 -1.12
N ILE A 76 -20.32 17.58 -0.91
CA ILE A 76 -21.25 17.98 -1.96
C ILE A 76 -20.98 19.48 -2.24
N PRO A 77 -20.62 19.89 -3.48
CA PRO A 77 -20.47 21.30 -3.79
C PRO A 77 -21.84 22.00 -3.70
N ASP A 78 -21.90 23.09 -2.96
CA ASP A 78 -23.00 24.06 -2.85
C ASP A 78 -24.44 23.53 -2.64
N ALA A 79 -24.76 23.34 -1.37
CA ALA A 79 -26.12 23.07 -0.91
C ALA A 79 -26.97 24.37 -0.87
N ARG A 80 -27.29 24.97 -2.01
CA ARG A 80 -28.34 26.01 -2.10
C ARG A 80 -29.57 25.61 -2.89
N GLN A 81 -29.65 24.37 -3.40
CA GLN A 81 -30.84 23.90 -4.12
C GLN A 81 -31.16 22.45 -3.77
N ALA A 82 -32.36 22.26 -3.23
CA ALA A 82 -33.22 21.07 -3.17
C ALA A 82 -32.87 19.96 -2.17
N THR A 83 -33.75 19.77 -1.22
CA THR A 83 -33.89 18.62 -0.28
C THR A 83 -33.78 17.24 -1.00
N ASP A 84 -34.21 17.15 -2.23
CA ASP A 84 -34.20 15.91 -3.02
C ASP A 84 -32.80 15.54 -3.53
N ALA A 85 -31.94 16.52 -3.84
CA ALA A 85 -30.55 16.25 -4.30
C ALA A 85 -29.66 15.73 -3.15
N ILE A 86 -29.88 16.20 -1.92
CA ILE A 86 -29.17 15.73 -0.74
C ILE A 86 -29.58 14.29 -0.40
N ALA A 87 -30.88 13.98 -0.52
CA ALA A 87 -31.40 12.64 -0.32
C ALA A 87 -30.87 11.63 -1.38
N ALA A 88 -30.80 12.04 -2.65
CA ALA A 88 -30.25 11.22 -3.73
C ALA A 88 -28.74 10.98 -3.56
N GLY A 89 -27.96 12.01 -3.21
CA GLY A 89 -26.52 11.88 -2.94
C GLY A 89 -26.21 10.95 -1.76
N THR A 90 -26.97 11.09 -0.66
CA THR A 90 -26.82 10.19 0.51
C THR A 90 -27.17 8.75 0.16
N ARG A 91 -28.17 8.53 -0.67
CA ARG A 91 -28.61 7.19 -1.10
C ARG A 91 -27.50 6.47 -1.90
N LEU A 92 -26.89 7.13 -2.88
CA LEU A 92 -25.80 6.55 -3.69
C LEU A 92 -24.57 6.19 -2.83
N GLN A 93 -24.26 7.03 -1.83
CA GLN A 93 -23.16 6.79 -0.90
C GLN A 93 -23.41 5.58 -0.01
N VAL A 94 -24.63 5.48 0.54
CA VAL A 94 -25.04 4.35 1.39
C VAL A 94 -25.07 3.06 0.59
N ASP A 95 -25.68 3.04 -0.61
CA ASP A 95 -25.74 1.85 -1.47
C ASP A 95 -24.33 1.34 -1.82
N SER A 96 -23.43 2.25 -2.20
CA SER A 96 -22.05 1.90 -2.53
C SER A 96 -21.23 1.42 -1.34
N ALA A 97 -21.50 1.91 -0.12
CA ALA A 97 -20.81 1.44 1.09
C ALA A 97 -21.30 0.06 1.54
N LEU A 98 -22.59 -0.23 1.31
CA LEU A 98 -23.20 -1.49 1.70
C LEU A 98 -22.83 -2.66 0.76
N GLN A 99 -22.42 -2.39 -0.47
CA GLN A 99 -22.01 -3.45 -1.41
C GLN A 99 -20.84 -4.27 -0.87
N ASP A 100 -19.86 -3.64 -0.24
CA ASP A 100 -18.65 -4.27 0.28
C ASP A 100 -18.72 -4.59 1.78
N ALA A 101 -19.74 -4.09 2.50
CA ALA A 101 -19.82 -4.19 3.94
C ALA A 101 -20.33 -5.57 4.42
N ALA A 102 -19.63 -6.13 5.43
CA ALA A 102 -20.10 -7.28 6.18
C ALA A 102 -21.10 -6.87 7.27
N VAL A 103 -20.88 -5.69 7.89
CA VAL A 103 -21.73 -5.11 8.94
C VAL A 103 -21.82 -3.60 8.71
N ALA A 104 -22.99 -3.02 8.98
CA ALA A 104 -23.22 -1.58 8.95
C ALA A 104 -23.47 -1.01 10.36
N ILE A 105 -22.98 0.21 10.60
CA ILE A 105 -23.29 1.01 11.79
C ILE A 105 -24.06 2.24 11.30
N LEU A 106 -25.35 2.29 11.57
CA LEU A 106 -26.21 3.45 11.30
C LEU A 106 -26.08 4.45 12.47
N VAL A 107 -25.43 5.57 12.23
CA VAL A 107 -25.25 6.62 13.22
C VAL A 107 -26.44 7.58 13.16
N THR A 108 -27.06 7.82 14.31
CA THR A 108 -28.15 8.79 14.53
C THR A 108 -27.76 9.77 15.64
N ASP A 109 -28.54 10.80 15.86
CA ASP A 109 -28.28 11.85 16.85
C ASP A 109 -29.46 11.95 17.79
N VAL A 110 -29.26 11.62 19.07
CA VAL A 110 -30.32 11.63 20.10
C VAL A 110 -30.88 13.04 20.34
N GLN A 111 -30.02 14.07 20.25
CA GLN A 111 -30.44 15.45 20.52
C GLN A 111 -31.41 16.00 19.47
N SER A 112 -31.27 15.54 18.22
CA SER A 112 -32.17 15.95 17.12
C SER A 112 -33.41 15.07 16.98
N GLY A 113 -33.48 13.98 17.74
CA GLY A 113 -34.56 13.00 17.66
C GLY A 113 -34.56 12.20 16.34
N LEU A 114 -35.53 11.28 16.23
CA LEU A 114 -35.69 10.46 15.02
C LEU A 114 -36.16 11.32 13.84
N ASN A 115 -35.42 11.25 12.74
CA ASN A 115 -35.63 12.03 11.52
C ASN A 115 -36.12 11.12 10.37
N PRO A 116 -37.03 11.58 9.49
CA PRO A 116 -37.46 10.82 8.30
C PRO A 116 -36.30 10.33 7.41
N MET A 117 -35.17 11.04 7.41
CA MET A 117 -33.98 10.66 6.68
C MET A 117 -33.28 9.44 7.33
N ASP A 118 -33.30 9.31 8.65
CA ASP A 118 -32.80 8.13 9.36
C ASP A 118 -33.63 6.88 9.01
N GLU A 119 -34.95 7.04 8.90
CA GLU A 119 -35.86 5.98 8.45
C GLU A 119 -35.61 5.60 6.97
N ALA A 120 -35.31 6.59 6.11
CA ALA A 120 -35.00 6.34 4.70
C ALA A 120 -33.70 5.53 4.56
N VAL A 121 -32.63 5.87 5.31
CA VAL A 121 -31.37 5.11 5.33
C VAL A 121 -31.60 3.72 5.91
N ALA A 122 -32.36 3.58 6.99
CA ALA A 122 -32.71 2.29 7.58
C ALA A 122 -33.45 1.36 6.58
N ARG A 123 -34.33 1.92 5.73
CA ARG A 123 -34.98 1.15 4.64
C ARG A 123 -34.01 0.63 3.59
N ILE A 124 -33.00 1.44 3.22
CA ILE A 124 -31.94 1.04 2.29
C ILE A 124 -31.14 -0.14 2.87
N VAL A 125 -30.68 0.00 4.11
CA VAL A 125 -29.93 -1.04 4.83
C VAL A 125 -30.72 -2.34 4.91
N ARG A 126 -32.01 -2.25 5.23
CA ARG A 126 -32.89 -3.44 5.32
C ARG A 126 -33.03 -4.15 3.98
N LYS A 127 -33.08 -3.38 2.87
CA LYS A 127 -33.11 -3.96 1.51
C LYS A 127 -31.81 -4.61 1.09
N SER A 128 -30.67 -4.14 1.59
CA SER A 128 -29.36 -4.71 1.27
C SER A 128 -29.11 -6.06 1.94
N GLY A 129 -29.86 -6.39 3.01
CA GLY A 129 -29.65 -7.60 3.82
C GLY A 129 -28.36 -7.59 4.65
N VAL A 130 -27.66 -6.46 4.73
CA VAL A 130 -26.44 -6.32 5.55
C VAL A 130 -26.86 -6.20 7.02
N PRO A 131 -26.30 -6.99 7.95
CA PRO A 131 -26.48 -6.83 9.38
C PRO A 131 -26.17 -5.39 9.81
N CYS A 132 -27.05 -4.80 10.62
CA CYS A 132 -26.88 -3.40 11.01
C CYS A 132 -27.13 -3.19 12.50
N PHE A 133 -26.37 -2.28 13.09
CA PHE A 133 -26.57 -1.73 14.43
C PHE A 133 -26.80 -0.24 14.36
N VAL A 134 -27.68 0.29 15.21
CA VAL A 134 -27.88 1.73 15.33
C VAL A 134 -27.04 2.27 16.48
N ALA A 135 -26.12 3.16 16.16
CA ALA A 135 -25.37 3.94 17.14
C ALA A 135 -26.06 5.28 17.35
N VAL A 136 -26.82 5.39 18.43
CA VAL A 136 -27.48 6.63 18.82
C VAL A 136 -26.46 7.51 19.52
N ASN A 137 -25.86 8.42 18.74
CA ASN A 137 -24.75 9.26 19.18
C ASN A 137 -25.22 10.51 19.96
N LYS A 138 -24.29 11.17 20.64
CA LYS A 138 -24.49 12.32 21.52
C LYS A 138 -25.33 12.01 22.76
N ALA A 139 -25.32 10.74 23.20
CA ALA A 139 -25.93 10.33 24.49
C ALA A 139 -24.96 10.70 25.63
N ASP A 140 -24.79 12.01 25.85
CA ASP A 140 -23.81 12.55 26.80
C ASP A 140 -24.32 12.51 28.25
N GLU A 141 -25.64 12.49 28.44
CA GLU A 141 -26.30 12.48 29.74
C GLU A 141 -27.21 11.24 29.90
N PRO A 142 -27.50 10.79 31.17
CA PRO A 142 -28.37 9.65 31.39
C PRO A 142 -29.80 9.82 30.83
N GLN A 143 -30.29 11.05 30.74
CA GLN A 143 -31.61 11.35 30.14
C GLN A 143 -31.63 11.02 28.63
N HIS A 144 -30.51 11.14 27.94
CA HIS A 144 -30.38 10.80 26.51
C HIS A 144 -30.48 9.30 26.26
N GLU A 145 -30.15 8.45 27.24
CA GLU A 145 -30.29 6.99 27.10
C GLU A 145 -31.79 6.61 27.01
N VAL A 146 -32.66 7.32 27.73
CA VAL A 146 -34.11 7.12 27.62
C VAL A 146 -34.63 7.54 26.25
N GLY A 147 -34.13 8.68 25.70
CA GLY A 147 -34.48 9.15 24.35
C GLY A 147 -33.97 8.23 23.23
N ALA A 148 -32.94 7.42 23.48
CA ALA A 148 -32.49 6.45 22.52
C ALA A 148 -33.51 5.37 22.17
N ALA A 149 -34.48 5.09 23.08
CA ALA A 149 -35.55 4.12 22.85
C ALA A 149 -36.46 4.47 21.67
N ASP A 150 -36.63 5.74 21.32
CA ASP A 150 -37.44 6.18 20.17
C ASP A 150 -36.89 5.66 18.83
N PHE A 151 -35.58 5.41 18.76
CA PHE A 151 -34.91 4.87 17.55
C PHE A 151 -35.17 3.37 17.34
N ALA A 152 -35.86 2.67 18.28
CA ALA A 152 -36.28 1.27 18.09
C ALA A 152 -37.18 1.09 16.86
N ARG A 153 -37.88 2.15 16.42
CA ARG A 153 -38.66 2.18 15.18
C ARG A 153 -37.84 1.89 13.92
N LEU A 154 -36.53 2.09 13.97
CA LEU A 154 -35.62 1.75 12.86
C LEU A 154 -35.48 0.23 12.67
N GLY A 155 -35.86 -0.59 13.66
CA GLY A 155 -35.91 -2.06 13.54
C GLY A 155 -34.55 -2.75 13.58
N PHE A 156 -33.53 -2.13 14.17
CA PHE A 156 -32.21 -2.68 14.40
C PHE A 156 -31.84 -2.59 15.91
N PRO A 157 -30.90 -3.42 16.40
CA PRO A 157 -30.37 -3.30 17.75
C PRO A 157 -29.76 -1.91 17.99
N LEU A 158 -30.05 -1.31 19.14
CA LEU A 158 -29.65 0.05 19.50
C LEU A 158 -28.49 0.04 20.49
N PHE A 159 -27.60 1.00 20.32
CA PHE A 159 -26.50 1.29 21.23
C PHE A 159 -26.45 2.80 21.45
N ALA A 160 -26.69 3.25 22.68
CA ALA A 160 -26.49 4.63 23.08
C ALA A 160 -24.97 4.87 23.21
N VAL A 161 -24.42 5.82 22.41
CA VAL A 161 -23.01 6.13 22.41
C VAL A 161 -22.77 7.62 22.55
N SER A 162 -21.62 7.99 23.13
CA SER A 162 -21.13 9.36 23.15
C SER A 162 -19.72 9.41 22.59
N ALA A 163 -19.59 9.89 21.37
CA ALA A 163 -18.27 10.07 20.75
C ALA A 163 -17.43 11.14 21.45
N ALA A 164 -18.06 12.12 22.12
CA ALA A 164 -17.38 13.13 22.91
C ALA A 164 -16.78 12.55 24.21
N HIS A 165 -17.55 11.70 24.92
CA HIS A 165 -17.20 11.18 26.24
C HIS A 165 -16.72 9.72 26.24
N ASP A 166 -16.53 9.11 25.06
CA ASP A 166 -16.06 7.73 24.90
C ASP A 166 -16.92 6.66 25.61
N ARG A 167 -18.25 6.80 25.59
CA ARG A 167 -19.21 5.88 26.22
C ARG A 167 -19.90 4.99 25.21
N GLY A 168 -20.26 3.75 25.59
CA GLY A 168 -21.09 2.81 24.83
C GLY A 168 -20.42 2.13 23.64
N PHE A 169 -19.15 2.42 23.33
CA PHE A 169 -18.47 1.86 22.16
C PHE A 169 -18.00 0.43 22.35
N VAL A 170 -17.72 0.00 23.57
CA VAL A 170 -17.25 -1.36 23.84
C VAL A 170 -18.31 -2.37 23.41
N ASP A 171 -19.53 -2.21 23.91
CA ASP A 171 -20.64 -3.11 23.62
C ASP A 171 -21.02 -3.10 22.13
N LEU A 172 -21.02 -1.92 21.51
CA LEU A 172 -21.26 -1.76 20.07
C LEU A 172 -20.22 -2.53 19.24
N VAL A 173 -18.93 -2.31 19.51
CA VAL A 173 -17.84 -2.90 18.70
C VAL A 173 -17.71 -4.40 18.98
N ASP A 174 -17.93 -4.87 20.21
CA ASP A 174 -17.99 -6.30 20.55
C ASP A 174 -19.09 -7.00 19.74
N ARG A 175 -20.25 -6.35 19.64
CA ARG A 175 -21.36 -6.92 18.87
C ARG A 175 -21.08 -6.91 17.37
N VAL A 176 -20.49 -5.83 16.85
CA VAL A 176 -20.01 -5.75 15.44
C VAL A 176 -19.02 -6.85 15.17
N ALA A 177 -17.99 -7.01 16.00
CA ALA A 177 -16.95 -8.02 15.85
C ALA A 177 -17.52 -9.46 15.84
N SER A 178 -18.54 -9.72 16.67
CA SER A 178 -19.20 -11.05 16.74
C SER A 178 -19.93 -11.45 15.46
N LEU A 179 -20.33 -10.51 14.62
CA LEU A 179 -21.02 -10.74 13.34
C LEU A 179 -20.09 -10.72 12.13
N LEU A 180 -18.82 -10.32 12.31
CA LEU A 180 -17.86 -10.39 11.22
C LEU A 180 -17.66 -11.85 10.79
N PRO A 181 -17.53 -12.11 9.47
CA PRO A 181 -17.14 -13.43 9.03
C PRO A 181 -15.90 -13.87 9.80
N LYS A 182 -15.91 -15.10 10.33
CA LYS A 182 -14.69 -15.64 10.98
C LYS A 182 -13.53 -15.46 9.99
N GLU A 183 -12.36 -15.03 10.49
CA GLU A 183 -11.16 -15.18 9.68
C GLU A 183 -11.07 -16.66 9.33
N THR A 184 -11.64 -17.04 8.18
CA THR A 184 -11.12 -18.20 7.51
C THR A 184 -9.66 -17.83 7.27
N ASN A 185 -8.75 -18.65 7.77
CA ASN A 185 -7.31 -18.60 7.47
C ASN A 185 -7.02 -18.86 5.97
N GLU A 186 -7.95 -18.65 5.11
CA GLU A 186 -7.72 -18.17 3.77
C GLU A 186 -7.20 -16.75 3.92
N THR A 187 -5.91 -16.64 4.23
CA THR A 187 -5.11 -15.52 3.77
C THR A 187 -5.60 -15.30 2.34
N THR A 188 -6.36 -14.24 2.09
CA THR A 188 -6.45 -13.68 0.76
C THR A 188 -5.02 -13.30 0.45
N VAL A 189 -4.28 -14.27 -0.09
CA VAL A 189 -2.90 -14.08 -0.53
C VAL A 189 -3.06 -13.12 -1.68
N THR A 190 -2.97 -11.82 -1.36
CA THR A 190 -2.90 -10.81 -2.39
C THR A 190 -1.73 -11.21 -3.28
N PRO A 191 -1.97 -11.58 -4.54
CA PRO A 191 -0.92 -12.08 -5.39
C PRO A 191 0.21 -11.04 -5.44
N LEU A 192 1.45 -11.49 -5.29
CA LEU A 192 2.60 -10.61 -5.38
C LEU A 192 2.71 -10.07 -6.82
N ARG A 193 2.63 -8.75 -6.98
CA ARG A 193 2.67 -8.09 -8.29
C ARG A 193 4.12 -7.88 -8.72
N ILE A 194 4.51 -8.51 -9.82
CA ILE A 194 5.89 -8.51 -10.34
C ILE A 194 5.93 -7.80 -11.69
N ALA A 195 6.77 -6.77 -11.82
CA ALA A 195 7.11 -6.17 -13.09
C ALA A 195 8.50 -6.64 -13.56
N VAL A 196 8.61 -7.08 -14.80
CA VAL A 196 9.90 -7.47 -15.41
C VAL A 196 10.32 -6.38 -16.38
N VAL A 197 11.35 -5.63 -16.01
CA VAL A 197 11.88 -4.49 -16.78
C VAL A 197 13.31 -4.76 -17.24
N GLY A 198 13.75 -4.04 -18.26
CA GLY A 198 15.08 -4.17 -18.84
C GLY A 198 15.07 -3.76 -20.30
N ARG A 199 16.25 -3.55 -20.88
CA ARG A 199 16.40 -3.16 -22.30
C ARG A 199 15.76 -4.18 -23.27
N PRO A 200 15.47 -3.79 -24.50
CA PRO A 200 15.09 -4.74 -25.55
C PRO A 200 16.13 -5.86 -25.69
N ASN A 201 15.69 -7.07 -26.00
CA ASN A 201 16.52 -8.27 -26.19
C ASN A 201 17.31 -8.77 -24.95
N ALA A 202 17.07 -8.23 -23.74
CA ALA A 202 17.61 -8.79 -22.51
C ALA A 202 17.01 -10.18 -22.16
N GLY A 203 15.95 -10.61 -22.87
CA GLY A 203 15.34 -11.93 -22.73
C GLY A 203 14.14 -11.98 -21.77
N LYS A 204 13.49 -10.84 -21.53
CA LYS A 204 12.30 -10.74 -20.66
C LYS A 204 11.21 -11.74 -21.07
N SER A 205 10.81 -11.76 -22.35
CA SER A 205 9.80 -12.68 -22.88
C SER A 205 10.18 -14.15 -22.71
N SER A 206 11.47 -14.47 -22.98
CA SER A 206 11.98 -15.83 -22.80
C SER A 206 11.94 -16.27 -21.33
N TYR A 207 12.30 -15.38 -20.41
CA TYR A 207 12.23 -15.62 -18.98
C TYR A 207 10.81 -15.90 -18.51
N ILE A 208 9.86 -15.02 -18.86
CA ILE A 208 8.46 -15.19 -18.46
C ILE A 208 7.87 -16.46 -19.09
N ASN A 209 8.11 -16.71 -20.38
CA ASN A 209 7.63 -17.93 -21.02
C ASN A 209 8.21 -19.19 -20.37
N ARG A 210 9.51 -19.16 -19.98
CA ARG A 210 10.14 -20.27 -19.29
C ARG A 210 9.59 -20.47 -17.89
N LEU A 211 9.32 -19.39 -17.16
CA LEU A 211 8.72 -19.40 -15.84
C LEU A 211 7.30 -20.01 -15.89
N LEU A 212 6.45 -19.54 -16.80
CA LEU A 212 5.06 -19.99 -16.92
C LEU A 212 4.93 -21.42 -17.46
N LYS A 213 5.92 -21.93 -18.19
CA LYS A 213 5.96 -23.31 -18.72
C LYS A 213 6.56 -24.32 -17.73
N SER A 214 6.98 -23.91 -16.53
CA SER A 214 7.56 -24.87 -15.57
C SER A 214 6.47 -25.76 -14.93
N ASP A 215 6.78 -27.04 -14.69
CA ASP A 215 5.84 -28.12 -14.32
C ASP A 215 5.01 -27.90 -13.04
N ARG A 216 5.24 -26.83 -12.30
CA ARG A 216 4.55 -26.50 -11.05
C ARG A 216 3.87 -25.14 -11.05
N VAL A 217 3.75 -24.54 -12.22
CA VAL A 217 3.07 -23.22 -12.39
C VAL A 217 1.69 -23.46 -12.96
N ILE A 218 0.68 -22.96 -12.26
CA ILE A 218 -0.71 -22.96 -12.71
C ILE A 218 -1.01 -21.52 -13.15
N VAL A 219 -1.31 -21.34 -14.41
CA VAL A 219 -1.75 -20.04 -14.97
C VAL A 219 -3.28 -20.00 -14.87
N SER A 220 -3.82 -18.93 -14.32
CA SER A 220 -5.27 -18.71 -14.25
C SER A 220 -5.74 -18.02 -15.53
N ASP A 221 -6.75 -18.59 -16.17
CA ASP A 221 -7.37 -18.05 -17.40
C ASP A 221 -8.36 -16.89 -17.14
N VAL A 222 -8.39 -16.31 -15.94
CA VAL A 222 -9.27 -15.17 -15.64
C VAL A 222 -8.70 -13.90 -16.26
N PRO A 223 -9.30 -13.36 -17.35
CA PRO A 223 -8.83 -12.10 -17.92
C PRO A 223 -9.10 -10.96 -16.95
N GLY A 224 -8.07 -10.19 -16.60
CA GLY A 224 -8.25 -8.94 -15.86
C GLY A 224 -9.11 -7.95 -16.64
N THR A 225 -10.04 -7.30 -15.97
CA THR A 225 -11.11 -6.44 -16.52
C THR A 225 -10.66 -5.02 -16.88
N THR A 226 -9.39 -4.77 -17.17
CA THR A 226 -8.92 -3.44 -17.60
C THR A 226 -8.28 -3.48 -18.98
N ARG A 227 -8.81 -2.63 -19.88
CA ARG A 227 -8.47 -2.57 -21.31
C ARG A 227 -7.02 -2.19 -21.66
N ASP A 228 -6.17 -1.83 -20.69
CA ASP A 228 -4.87 -1.19 -20.96
C ASP A 228 -3.63 -1.89 -20.38
N SER A 229 -3.74 -2.83 -19.41
CA SER A 229 -2.60 -3.61 -18.89
C SER A 229 -2.90 -5.11 -18.91
N ILE A 230 -2.03 -5.89 -19.55
CA ILE A 230 -2.18 -7.36 -19.57
C ILE A 230 -1.50 -7.89 -18.33
N GLU A 231 -2.30 -8.26 -17.34
CA GLU A 231 -1.88 -8.97 -16.14
C GLU A 231 -1.96 -10.48 -16.37
N ILE A 232 -0.93 -11.23 -15.97
CA ILE A 232 -0.93 -12.69 -16.02
C ILE A 232 -0.85 -13.22 -14.60
N PRO A 233 -1.99 -13.67 -14.01
CA PRO A 233 -1.97 -14.34 -12.73
C PRO A 233 -1.43 -15.75 -12.87
N PHE A 234 -0.55 -16.15 -11.94
CA PHE A 234 -0.03 -17.51 -11.87
C PHE A 234 0.25 -17.92 -10.42
N ALA A 235 0.29 -19.22 -10.17
CA ALA A 235 0.61 -19.78 -8.86
C ALA A 235 1.71 -20.83 -8.96
N ILE A 236 2.55 -20.92 -7.94
CA ILE A 236 3.60 -21.92 -7.82
C ILE A 236 3.30 -22.81 -6.62
N GLY A 237 3.19 -24.12 -6.87
CA GLY A 237 2.77 -25.11 -5.88
C GLY A 237 1.29 -25.40 -5.96
N THR A 238 0.81 -26.31 -5.10
CA THR A 238 -0.59 -26.76 -5.06
C THR A 238 -1.11 -26.69 -3.62
N GLY A 239 -2.44 -26.48 -3.50
CA GLY A 239 -3.14 -26.46 -2.20
C GLY A 239 -2.86 -25.17 -1.38
N PRO A 240 -3.05 -25.22 -0.06
CA PRO A 240 -3.00 -24.05 0.83
C PRO A 240 -1.63 -23.35 0.90
N GLN A 241 -0.57 -24.00 0.43
CA GLN A 241 0.79 -23.47 0.39
C GLN A 241 1.17 -22.92 -0.99
N ALA A 242 0.24 -22.86 -1.94
CA ALA A 242 0.48 -22.24 -3.25
C ALA A 242 0.81 -20.75 -3.09
N ARG A 243 1.89 -20.32 -3.74
CA ARG A 243 2.32 -18.92 -3.77
C ARG A 243 1.71 -18.27 -5.01
N HIS A 244 0.97 -17.19 -4.83
CA HIS A 244 0.23 -16.50 -5.89
C HIS A 244 0.95 -15.24 -6.35
N TYR A 245 1.04 -15.06 -7.66
CA TYR A 245 1.75 -13.95 -8.30
C TYR A 245 0.91 -13.38 -9.43
N THR A 246 1.18 -12.11 -9.76
CA THR A 246 0.65 -11.45 -10.95
C THR A 246 1.80 -10.78 -11.70
N LEU A 247 2.07 -11.19 -12.94
CA LEU A 247 2.97 -10.48 -13.83
C LEU A 247 2.23 -9.29 -14.44
N ILE A 248 2.85 -8.11 -14.36
CA ILE A 248 2.32 -6.86 -14.87
C ILE A 248 3.03 -6.47 -16.16
N ASP A 249 2.30 -5.84 -17.09
CA ASP A 249 2.80 -5.31 -18.36
C ASP A 249 3.44 -6.36 -19.29
N THR A 250 2.70 -7.41 -19.54
CA THR A 250 3.11 -8.42 -20.55
C THR A 250 2.74 -8.01 -21.98
N ALA A 251 2.15 -6.82 -22.20
CA ALA A 251 1.69 -6.35 -23.52
C ALA A 251 2.84 -6.14 -24.53
N GLY A 252 4.01 -5.70 -24.09
CA GLY A 252 5.21 -5.62 -24.92
C GLY A 252 5.70 -6.96 -25.47
N MET A 253 5.12 -8.09 -25.02
CA MET A 253 5.58 -9.43 -25.35
C MET A 253 4.82 -10.09 -26.50
N ARG A 254 3.58 -9.64 -26.80
CA ARG A 254 2.77 -10.24 -27.88
C ARG A 254 2.95 -9.57 -29.26
N HIS A 255 3.56 -8.39 -29.34
CA HIS A 255 3.75 -7.63 -30.57
C HIS A 255 5.19 -7.63 -31.12
N VAL A 256 5.83 -8.80 -31.15
CA VAL A 256 7.18 -8.93 -31.76
C VAL A 256 7.13 -8.89 -33.30
N HIS A 257 5.96 -8.75 -33.93
CA HIS A 257 5.80 -8.79 -35.40
C HIS A 257 5.37 -7.47 -36.08
N ALA A 258 5.33 -6.34 -35.36
CA ALA A 258 5.05 -5.05 -36.01
C ALA A 258 6.12 -4.03 -35.62
N ILE A 259 7.05 -3.81 -36.55
CA ILE A 259 8.08 -2.76 -36.46
C ILE A 259 7.41 -1.44 -36.88
N ASP A 260 7.20 -0.53 -35.93
CA ASP A 260 6.88 0.86 -36.23
C ASP A 260 7.44 1.80 -35.14
N ASN A 261 8.07 2.88 -35.56
CA ASN A 261 8.83 3.81 -34.69
C ASN A 261 7.98 4.60 -33.68
N SER A 262 6.67 4.45 -33.71
CA SER A 262 5.75 5.00 -32.70
C SER A 262 5.68 4.18 -31.40
N VAL A 263 6.15 2.93 -31.42
CA VAL A 263 6.05 1.95 -30.33
C VAL A 263 7.03 2.30 -29.17
N GLU A 264 8.14 2.97 -29.42
CA GLU A 264 9.12 3.29 -28.37
C GLU A 264 8.57 4.32 -27.34
N ARG A 265 7.82 5.31 -27.76
CA ARG A 265 7.22 6.30 -26.84
C ARG A 265 6.14 5.69 -25.96
N PHE A 266 5.32 4.80 -26.50
CA PHE A 266 4.28 4.08 -25.72
C PHE A 266 4.89 3.04 -24.78
N SER A 267 5.99 2.40 -25.14
CA SER A 267 6.72 1.46 -24.30
C SER A 267 7.29 2.12 -23.03
N HIS A 268 7.80 3.36 -23.15
CA HIS A 268 8.33 4.12 -22.00
C HIS A 268 7.24 4.52 -21.00
N PHE A 269 6.07 4.96 -21.46
CA PHE A 269 4.97 5.40 -20.59
C PHE A 269 4.35 4.21 -19.84
N ARG A 270 4.19 3.08 -20.49
CA ARG A 270 3.70 1.84 -19.89
C ARG A 270 4.66 1.28 -18.83
N SER A 271 5.96 1.33 -19.08
CA SER A 271 6.97 0.89 -18.10
C SER A 271 6.93 1.70 -16.80
N GLU A 272 6.60 2.98 -16.83
CA GLU A 272 6.48 3.82 -15.62
C GLU A 272 5.22 3.46 -14.82
N GLN A 273 4.10 3.22 -15.49
CA GLN A 273 2.87 2.77 -14.83
C GLN A 273 3.06 1.39 -14.19
N SER A 274 3.66 0.44 -14.90
CA SER A 274 3.96 -0.90 -14.39
C SER A 274 4.89 -0.87 -13.18
N LEU A 275 5.88 0.04 -13.15
CA LEU A 275 6.72 0.27 -11.99
C LEU A 275 5.91 0.77 -10.77
N GLN A 276 4.90 1.61 -10.98
CA GLN A 276 4.07 2.10 -9.88
C GLN A 276 3.12 1.03 -9.32
N GLU A 277 2.62 0.15 -10.16
CA GLU A 277 1.68 -0.90 -9.79
C GLU A 277 2.33 -2.15 -9.20
N ALA A 278 3.63 -2.38 -9.46
CA ALA A 278 4.37 -3.54 -8.95
C ALA A 278 4.66 -3.44 -7.45
N ASP A 279 4.72 -4.59 -6.79
CA ASP A 279 5.32 -4.75 -5.46
C ASP A 279 6.83 -4.95 -5.58
N ILE A 280 7.24 -5.81 -6.51
CA ILE A 280 8.64 -6.15 -6.79
C ILE A 280 8.95 -5.92 -8.27
N VAL A 281 10.10 -5.35 -8.53
CA VAL A 281 10.63 -5.13 -9.87
C VAL A 281 11.81 -6.06 -10.11
N VAL A 282 11.76 -6.80 -11.21
CA VAL A 282 12.87 -7.60 -11.73
C VAL A 282 13.56 -6.80 -12.81
N LEU A 283 14.76 -6.32 -12.54
CA LEU A 283 15.60 -5.66 -13.54
C LEU A 283 16.46 -6.71 -14.26
N MET A 284 16.13 -6.95 -15.53
CA MET A 284 16.83 -7.95 -16.36
C MET A 284 17.89 -7.33 -17.23
N MET A 285 19.09 -7.88 -17.16
CA MET A 285 20.29 -7.50 -17.93
C MET A 285 20.80 -8.69 -18.75
N ASP A 286 21.59 -8.41 -19.75
CA ASP A 286 22.24 -9.41 -20.63
C ASP A 286 23.68 -9.64 -20.18
N ALA A 287 24.05 -10.90 -19.95
CA ALA A 287 25.37 -11.29 -19.47
C ALA A 287 26.53 -10.92 -20.45
N GLU A 288 26.25 -10.97 -21.75
CA GLU A 288 27.30 -10.65 -22.75
C GLU A 288 27.57 -9.16 -22.86
N ALA A 289 26.53 -8.34 -22.84
CA ALA A 289 26.68 -6.90 -22.99
C ALA A 289 27.07 -6.19 -21.70
N GLY A 290 26.85 -6.84 -20.55
CA GLY A 290 27.03 -6.21 -19.25
C GLY A 290 26.03 -5.05 -19.00
N PRO A 291 26.19 -4.31 -17.90
CA PRO A 291 25.37 -3.16 -17.59
C PRO A 291 25.60 -1.99 -18.55
N THR A 292 24.60 -1.63 -19.33
CA THR A 292 24.63 -0.50 -20.28
C THR A 292 24.09 0.79 -19.64
N MET A 293 24.26 1.93 -20.32
CA MET A 293 23.66 3.20 -19.88
C MET A 293 22.13 3.14 -19.81
N GLN A 294 21.48 2.35 -20.69
CA GLN A 294 20.05 2.14 -20.67
C GLN A 294 19.60 1.35 -19.42
N ASP A 295 20.35 0.31 -19.03
CA ASP A 295 20.09 -0.46 -17.81
C ASP A 295 20.24 0.43 -16.57
N LYS A 296 21.25 1.31 -16.52
CA LYS A 296 21.43 2.29 -15.44
C LYS A 296 20.28 3.29 -15.36
N HIS A 297 19.74 3.72 -16.50
CA HIS A 297 18.60 4.63 -16.55
C HIS A 297 17.31 3.95 -16.02
N ILE A 298 17.07 2.68 -16.41
CA ILE A 298 15.93 1.90 -15.90
C ILE A 298 16.09 1.67 -14.39
N ALA A 299 17.29 1.31 -13.94
CA ALA A 299 17.59 1.12 -12.51
C ALA A 299 17.31 2.39 -11.69
N ALA A 300 17.66 3.57 -12.21
CA ALA A 300 17.36 4.85 -11.55
C ALA A 300 15.84 5.06 -11.38
N LYS A 301 15.03 4.72 -12.39
CA LYS A 301 13.56 4.78 -12.29
C LYS A 301 12.99 3.81 -11.27
N VAL A 302 13.57 2.61 -11.14
CA VAL A 302 13.17 1.62 -10.13
C VAL A 302 13.41 2.16 -8.72
N ILE A 303 14.56 2.82 -8.49
CA ILE A 303 14.87 3.46 -7.21
C ILE A 303 13.91 4.62 -6.92
N GLU A 304 13.60 5.45 -7.92
CA GLU A 304 12.64 6.55 -7.79
C GLU A 304 11.24 6.04 -7.44
N ALA A 305 10.83 4.91 -8.02
CA ALA A 305 9.56 4.25 -7.72
C ALA A 305 9.52 3.61 -6.31
N ARG A 306 10.67 3.48 -5.63
CA ARG A 306 10.80 2.92 -4.27
C ARG A 306 10.16 1.54 -4.12
N LYS A 307 10.40 0.68 -5.10
CA LYS A 307 9.91 -0.71 -5.12
C LYS A 307 11.01 -1.68 -4.70
N GLY A 308 10.62 -2.86 -4.21
CA GLY A 308 11.55 -3.96 -4.03
C GLY A 308 12.18 -4.34 -5.37
N CYS A 309 13.48 -4.64 -5.40
CA CYS A 309 14.19 -4.91 -6.63
C CYS A 309 15.07 -6.15 -6.55
N VAL A 310 15.02 -6.96 -7.63
CA VAL A 310 15.90 -8.10 -7.88
C VAL A 310 16.62 -7.87 -9.19
N LEU A 311 17.95 -8.04 -9.22
CA LEU A 311 18.76 -7.99 -10.43
C LEU A 311 18.87 -9.39 -11.03
N ILE A 312 18.55 -9.52 -12.32
CA ILE A 312 18.70 -10.77 -13.05
C ILE A 312 19.64 -10.56 -14.23
N VAL A 313 20.73 -11.34 -14.27
CA VAL A 313 21.64 -11.43 -15.41
C VAL A 313 21.29 -12.67 -16.20
N ASN A 314 20.69 -12.46 -17.37
CA ASN A 314 20.23 -13.52 -18.27
C ASN A 314 21.24 -13.85 -19.36
N LYS A 315 21.05 -14.95 -20.06
CA LYS A 315 21.95 -15.55 -21.08
C LYS A 315 23.27 -15.97 -20.44
N TRP A 316 23.24 -16.44 -19.21
CA TRP A 316 24.44 -16.85 -18.49
C TRP A 316 25.16 -18.05 -19.15
N ASP A 317 24.44 -18.89 -19.90
CA ASP A 317 24.98 -19.95 -20.75
C ASP A 317 26.10 -19.48 -21.68
N LEU A 318 25.97 -18.28 -22.26
CA LEU A 318 26.96 -17.71 -23.16
C LEU A 318 28.25 -17.27 -22.43
N SER A 319 28.09 -16.70 -21.21
CA SER A 319 29.24 -16.30 -20.38
C SER A 319 29.96 -17.51 -19.79
N GLN A 320 29.23 -18.54 -19.37
CA GLN A 320 29.81 -19.82 -18.94
C GLN A 320 30.62 -20.49 -20.06
N ALA A 321 30.13 -20.48 -21.31
CA ALA A 321 30.84 -21.02 -22.45
C ALA A 321 32.17 -20.29 -22.71
N LYS A 322 32.28 -19.01 -22.26
CA LYS A 322 33.51 -18.21 -22.31
C LYS A 322 34.40 -18.39 -21.08
N GLY A 323 34.05 -19.28 -20.15
CA GLY A 323 34.80 -19.54 -18.91
C GLY A 323 34.67 -18.46 -17.83
N ILE A 324 33.70 -17.55 -17.93
CA ILE A 324 33.47 -16.50 -16.94
C ILE A 324 32.70 -17.09 -15.75
N SER A 325 33.25 -16.95 -14.53
CA SER A 325 32.57 -17.37 -13.30
C SER A 325 31.66 -16.26 -12.73
N GLN A 326 30.63 -16.65 -11.94
CA GLN A 326 29.77 -15.69 -11.26
C GLN A 326 30.55 -14.80 -10.28
N THR A 327 31.53 -15.37 -9.58
CA THR A 327 32.39 -14.67 -8.62
C THR A 327 33.28 -13.59 -9.28
N GLN A 328 33.52 -13.68 -10.56
CA GLN A 328 34.23 -12.66 -11.34
C GLN A 328 33.27 -11.60 -11.90
N ALA A 329 32.07 -12.03 -12.34
CA ALA A 329 31.11 -11.15 -13.00
C ALA A 329 30.37 -10.23 -12.00
N GLU A 330 30.06 -10.73 -10.81
CA GLU A 330 29.30 -9.98 -9.78
C GLU A 330 30.01 -8.69 -9.33
N PRO A 331 31.31 -8.68 -8.93
CA PRO A 331 31.99 -7.45 -8.55
C PRO A 331 32.04 -6.44 -9.71
N ALA A 332 32.34 -6.90 -10.95
CA ALA A 332 32.40 -6.03 -12.12
C ALA A 332 31.05 -5.37 -12.43
N LEU A 333 29.92 -6.09 -12.21
CA LEU A 333 28.59 -5.56 -12.36
C LEU A 333 28.34 -4.46 -11.33
N PHE A 334 28.60 -4.73 -10.06
CA PHE A 334 28.37 -3.76 -8.98
C PHE A 334 29.34 -2.58 -9.00
N GLU A 335 30.56 -2.73 -9.56
CA GLU A 335 31.44 -1.60 -9.81
C GLU A 335 30.80 -0.59 -10.76
N SER A 336 30.10 -1.07 -11.79
CA SER A 336 29.40 -0.22 -12.74
C SER A 336 28.04 0.31 -12.26
N MET A 337 27.40 -0.36 -11.29
CA MET A 337 26.07 -0.07 -10.74
C MET A 337 26.06 -0.05 -9.20
N GLN A 338 27.01 0.65 -8.58
CA GLN A 338 27.18 0.72 -7.12
C GLN A 338 25.89 1.11 -6.36
N PHE A 339 25.04 1.94 -6.96
CA PHE A 339 23.77 2.39 -6.38
C PHE A 339 22.71 1.28 -6.28
N MET A 340 22.94 0.12 -6.94
CA MET A 340 22.10 -1.08 -6.87
C MET A 340 22.74 -2.21 -6.04
N SER A 341 23.85 -1.97 -5.36
CA SER A 341 24.60 -2.99 -4.60
C SER A 341 23.82 -3.61 -3.44
N TYR A 342 22.71 -3.02 -3.05
CA TYR A 342 21.79 -3.56 -2.04
C TYR A 342 20.78 -4.55 -2.62
N CYS A 343 20.71 -4.71 -3.94
CA CYS A 343 19.78 -5.63 -4.57
C CYS A 343 20.42 -7.01 -4.74
N PRO A 344 19.71 -8.10 -4.44
CA PRO A 344 20.19 -9.43 -4.71
C PRO A 344 20.33 -9.66 -6.22
N LEU A 345 21.35 -10.43 -6.59
CA LEU A 345 21.72 -10.72 -7.98
C LEU A 345 21.52 -12.21 -8.26
N VAL A 346 20.86 -12.52 -9.37
CA VAL A 346 20.66 -13.90 -9.85
C VAL A 346 21.11 -14.04 -11.28
N PHE A 347 22.04 -14.97 -11.54
CA PHE A 347 22.45 -15.36 -12.88
C PHE A 347 21.56 -16.48 -13.40
N ILE A 348 20.93 -16.28 -14.57
CA ILE A 348 20.02 -17.24 -15.18
C ILE A 348 20.34 -17.51 -16.65
N SER A 349 19.88 -18.66 -17.16
CA SER A 349 19.67 -18.87 -18.60
C SER A 349 18.18 -19.18 -18.83
N ALA A 350 17.46 -18.21 -19.38
CA ALA A 350 16.07 -18.41 -19.75
C ALA A 350 15.90 -19.48 -20.85
N LYS A 351 16.93 -19.69 -21.67
CA LYS A 351 16.98 -20.72 -22.73
C LYS A 351 17.01 -22.11 -22.12
N ASP A 352 17.95 -22.38 -21.22
CA ASP A 352 18.18 -23.70 -20.65
C ASP A 352 17.36 -23.95 -19.38
N GLY A 353 16.81 -22.89 -18.76
CA GLY A 353 16.08 -22.97 -17.50
C GLY A 353 16.95 -22.88 -16.23
N TYR A 354 18.26 -22.63 -16.42
CA TYR A 354 19.19 -22.52 -15.30
C TYR A 354 18.79 -21.37 -14.36
N ASN A 355 18.64 -21.69 -13.07
CA ASN A 355 18.30 -20.78 -11.98
C ASN A 355 16.96 -19.96 -12.15
N VAL A 356 16.15 -20.22 -13.17
CA VAL A 356 14.87 -19.52 -13.36
C VAL A 356 13.94 -19.68 -12.14
N ARG A 357 13.90 -20.90 -11.57
CA ARG A 357 13.10 -21.14 -10.36
C ARG A 357 13.68 -20.45 -9.13
N LYS A 358 15.00 -20.48 -8.97
CA LYS A 358 15.70 -19.80 -7.86
C LYS A 358 15.42 -18.30 -7.85
N SER A 359 15.17 -17.67 -9.00
CA SER A 359 14.82 -16.26 -9.06
C SER A 359 13.51 -15.94 -8.35
N ILE A 360 12.54 -16.86 -8.33
CA ILE A 360 11.28 -16.68 -7.60
C ILE A 360 11.50 -16.73 -6.08
N ASP A 361 12.35 -17.65 -5.60
CA ASP A 361 12.65 -17.70 -4.17
C ASP A 361 13.35 -16.43 -3.70
N VAL A 362 14.19 -15.82 -4.54
CA VAL A 362 14.82 -14.52 -4.26
C VAL A 362 13.78 -13.39 -4.29
N ILE A 363 12.84 -13.39 -5.25
CA ILE A 363 11.73 -12.43 -5.30
C ILE A 363 10.89 -12.49 -4.03
N ASP A 364 10.55 -13.69 -3.55
CA ASP A 364 9.80 -13.88 -2.31
C ASP A 364 10.58 -13.39 -1.08
N ALA A 365 11.88 -13.64 -1.02
CA ALA A 365 12.73 -13.13 0.04
C ALA A 365 12.72 -11.59 0.08
N VAL A 366 12.87 -10.93 -1.07
CA VAL A 366 12.78 -9.46 -1.17
C VAL A 366 11.38 -8.96 -0.77
N ALA A 367 10.32 -9.62 -1.21
CA ALA A 367 8.95 -9.27 -0.84
C ALA A 367 8.72 -9.37 0.67
N ALA A 368 9.24 -10.41 1.32
CA ALA A 368 9.18 -10.56 2.78
C ALA A 368 9.96 -9.42 3.48
N GLN A 369 11.14 -9.06 2.97
CA GLN A 369 11.95 -7.99 3.52
C GLN A 369 11.29 -6.61 3.38
N THR A 370 10.62 -6.33 2.25
CA THR A 370 9.90 -5.05 2.05
C THR A 370 8.74 -4.87 3.04
N ARG A 371 8.19 -5.96 3.56
CA ARG A 371 7.08 -5.98 4.52
C ARG A 371 7.54 -6.15 5.97
N SER A 372 8.85 -6.20 6.23
CA SER A 372 9.38 -6.44 7.57
C SER A 372 9.12 -5.27 8.54
N THR A 373 8.83 -5.63 9.78
CA THR A 373 8.64 -4.69 10.88
C THR A 373 9.91 -4.66 11.73
N LEU A 374 10.52 -3.49 11.87
CA LEU A 374 11.74 -3.29 12.64
C LEU A 374 11.38 -2.95 14.09
N PRO A 375 11.81 -3.73 15.09
CA PRO A 375 11.58 -3.41 16.49
C PRO A 375 12.20 -2.06 16.85
N THR A 376 11.41 -1.16 17.43
CA THR A 376 11.83 0.23 17.71
C THR A 376 13.12 0.33 18.53
N GLY A 377 13.30 -0.56 19.52
CA GLY A 377 14.52 -0.59 20.34
C GLY A 377 15.76 -0.95 19.52
N MET A 378 15.67 -1.97 18.65
CA MET A 378 16.77 -2.37 17.75
C MET A 378 17.07 -1.30 16.71
N LEU A 379 16.02 -0.65 16.15
CA LEU A 379 16.17 0.44 15.21
C LEU A 379 16.94 1.62 15.81
N ASN A 380 16.56 2.05 17.00
CA ASN A 380 17.22 3.17 17.66
C ASN A 380 18.68 2.85 18.01
N ARG A 381 18.95 1.65 18.51
CA ARG A 381 20.32 1.20 18.78
C ARG A 381 21.17 1.16 17.50
N ALA A 382 20.62 0.66 16.38
CA ALA A 382 21.35 0.62 15.12
C ALA A 382 21.68 2.04 14.59
N ILE A 383 20.78 3.01 14.78
CA ILE A 383 21.01 4.40 14.40
C ILE A 383 22.05 5.05 15.33
N GLU A 384 21.99 4.81 16.63
CA GLU A 384 22.97 5.30 17.60
C GLU A 384 24.37 4.78 17.27
N GLU A 385 24.53 3.46 17.10
CA GLU A 385 25.79 2.83 16.68
C GLU A 385 26.31 3.38 15.33
N ALA A 386 25.40 3.71 14.39
CA ALA A 386 25.79 4.32 13.12
C ALA A 386 26.26 5.76 13.30
N CYS A 387 25.60 6.55 14.15
CA CYS A 387 25.98 7.94 14.44
C CYS A 387 27.32 8.05 15.18
N GLU A 388 27.63 7.10 16.07
CA GLU A 388 28.92 7.07 16.79
C GLU A 388 30.14 6.79 15.88
N ARG A 389 29.92 6.10 14.74
CA ARG A 389 30.99 5.69 13.82
C ARG A 389 31.36 6.72 12.77
N ILE A 390 30.67 7.86 12.74
CA ILE A 390 30.94 8.91 11.75
C ILE A 390 31.04 10.28 12.42
N GLN A 391 31.76 11.17 11.78
CA GLN A 391 31.69 12.57 12.13
C GLN A 391 30.35 13.15 11.71
N MET A 392 29.53 13.55 12.68
CA MET A 392 28.19 14.07 12.44
C MET A 392 28.24 15.36 11.61
N PRO A 393 27.30 15.54 10.65
CA PRO A 393 27.23 16.76 9.85
C PRO A 393 27.15 18.02 10.72
N THR A 394 27.90 19.06 10.33
CA THR A 394 27.98 20.33 11.04
C THR A 394 27.70 21.50 10.12
N CYS A 395 27.17 22.58 10.70
CA CYS A 395 27.04 23.88 10.03
C CYS A 395 27.35 24.97 11.05
N GLY A 396 28.51 25.63 10.89
CA GLY A 396 29.05 26.56 11.88
C GLY A 396 29.32 25.85 13.23
N ARG A 397 28.70 26.36 14.30
CA ARG A 397 28.86 25.79 15.66
C ARG A 397 27.82 24.70 15.98
N LYS A 398 26.87 24.42 15.09
CA LYS A 398 25.80 23.43 15.32
C LYS A 398 26.18 22.07 14.72
N HIS A 399 25.99 21.00 15.49
CA HIS A 399 26.13 19.61 15.07
C HIS A 399 24.76 18.99 14.89
N LEU A 400 24.62 18.10 13.91
CA LEU A 400 23.44 17.26 13.76
C LEU A 400 23.35 16.31 14.97
N ASN A 401 22.20 16.28 15.62
CA ASN A 401 21.90 15.33 16.68
C ASN A 401 20.63 14.56 16.35
N VAL A 402 20.70 13.24 16.41
CA VAL A 402 19.58 12.32 16.22
C VAL A 402 19.07 11.91 17.59
N PHE A 403 17.79 12.12 17.86
CA PHE A 403 17.17 11.81 19.15
C PHE A 403 16.60 10.40 19.22
N TYR A 404 15.79 10.05 18.25
CA TYR A 404 15.16 8.73 18.11
C TYR A 404 14.57 8.55 16.73
N ALA A 405 14.21 7.30 16.39
CA ALA A 405 13.54 6.96 15.16
C ALA A 405 12.43 5.94 15.40
N THR A 406 11.44 5.95 14.49
CA THR A 406 10.34 4.99 14.50
C THR A 406 9.99 4.60 13.08
N GLN A 407 9.66 3.33 12.87
CA GLN A 407 9.09 2.89 11.59
C GLN A 407 7.65 3.38 11.49
N THR A 408 7.30 3.97 10.35
CA THR A 408 5.97 4.54 10.09
C THR A 408 5.23 3.84 8.94
N GLY A 409 5.87 2.89 8.28
CA GLY A 409 5.25 2.12 7.20
C GLY A 409 6.14 1.01 6.66
N VAL A 410 5.51 0.10 5.92
CA VAL A 410 6.14 -1.00 5.17
C VAL A 410 5.84 -0.83 3.69
N ALA A 411 6.58 -1.52 2.82
CA ALA A 411 6.39 -1.53 1.36
C ALA A 411 6.22 -0.13 0.68
N PRO A 412 7.13 0.83 0.78
CA PRO A 412 8.52 0.74 1.25
C PRO A 412 8.65 0.90 2.77
N ILE A 413 9.77 0.40 3.33
CA ILE A 413 10.10 0.60 4.75
C ILE A 413 10.33 2.10 4.98
N ARG A 414 9.40 2.73 5.71
CA ARG A 414 9.48 4.17 6.03
C ARG A 414 9.88 4.36 7.47
N ILE A 415 10.97 5.09 7.69
CA ILE A 415 11.50 5.38 9.03
C ILE A 415 11.49 6.89 9.22
N ARG A 416 10.84 7.34 10.27
CA ARG A 416 10.89 8.74 10.72
C ARG A 416 11.99 8.91 11.73
N VAL A 417 12.94 9.80 11.44
CA VAL A 417 14.09 10.12 12.27
C VAL A 417 13.92 11.52 12.85
N PHE A 418 13.98 11.66 14.17
CA PHE A 418 13.82 12.94 14.85
C PHE A 418 15.19 13.54 15.15
N VAL A 419 15.39 14.78 14.69
CA VAL A 419 16.66 15.50 14.74
C VAL A 419 16.48 16.88 15.38
N ASN A 420 17.60 17.52 15.73
CA ASN A 420 17.60 18.90 16.25
C ASN A 420 17.37 19.97 15.17
N ASP A 421 17.86 19.75 13.95
CA ASP A 421 17.74 20.71 12.83
C ASP A 421 17.84 19.95 11.50
N ILE A 422 16.76 20.00 10.69
CA ILE A 422 16.70 19.31 9.39
C ILE A 422 17.71 19.87 8.38
N LYS A 423 18.08 21.16 8.51
CA LYS A 423 19.02 21.81 7.59
C LYS A 423 20.43 21.21 7.66
N LEU A 424 20.75 20.54 8.76
CA LEU A 424 22.04 19.84 8.96
C LEU A 424 22.08 18.47 8.27
N VAL A 425 20.93 17.93 7.88
CA VAL A 425 20.85 16.59 7.26
C VAL A 425 21.34 16.67 5.81
N LYS A 426 22.54 16.13 5.57
CA LYS A 426 23.15 16.05 4.23
C LYS A 426 22.77 14.73 3.55
N LYS A 427 22.73 14.73 2.22
CA LYS A 427 22.46 13.52 1.44
C LYS A 427 23.43 12.38 1.75
N SER A 428 24.71 12.68 1.91
CA SER A 428 25.73 11.68 2.27
C SER A 428 25.44 10.98 3.61
N PHE A 429 24.85 11.69 4.57
CA PHE A 429 24.44 11.11 5.84
C PHE A 429 23.21 10.20 5.66
N ILE A 430 22.25 10.61 4.82
CA ILE A 430 21.07 9.80 4.48
C ILE A 430 21.51 8.49 3.85
N ASP A 431 22.32 8.57 2.79
CA ASP A 431 22.81 7.42 2.03
C ASP A 431 23.63 6.46 2.93
N TYR A 432 24.44 7.01 3.85
CA TYR A 432 25.18 6.24 4.85
C TYR A 432 24.25 5.52 5.82
N LEU A 433 23.26 6.22 6.38
CA LEU A 433 22.34 5.66 7.38
C LEU A 433 21.45 4.58 6.75
N GLU A 434 20.95 4.80 5.52
CA GLU A 434 20.20 3.79 4.78
C GLU A 434 21.01 2.52 4.59
N ARG A 435 22.29 2.64 4.18
CA ARG A 435 23.17 1.48 3.99
C ARG A 435 23.36 0.73 5.32
N LYS A 436 23.65 1.44 6.42
CA LYS A 436 23.83 0.81 7.73
C LYS A 436 22.59 0.10 8.25
N LEU A 437 21.41 0.65 8.01
CA LEU A 437 20.16 0.01 8.35
C LEU A 437 19.91 -1.25 7.50
N ARG A 438 20.20 -1.20 6.20
CA ARG A 438 20.13 -2.41 5.34
C ARG A 438 21.08 -3.51 5.80
N ASP A 439 22.32 -3.16 6.09
CA ASP A 439 23.33 -4.10 6.60
C ASP A 439 22.89 -4.74 7.92
N ARG A 440 22.35 -3.94 8.83
CA ARG A 440 21.98 -4.38 10.20
C ARG A 440 20.75 -5.28 10.22
N PHE A 441 19.77 -5.01 9.35
CA PHE A 441 18.49 -5.72 9.32
C PHE A 441 18.35 -6.71 8.15
N GLY A 442 19.38 -6.87 7.32
CA GLY A 442 19.36 -7.78 6.18
C GLY A 442 18.33 -7.37 5.12
N LEU A 443 18.16 -6.06 4.88
CA LEU A 443 17.14 -5.55 3.95
C LEU A 443 17.65 -5.53 2.51
N GLU A 444 17.99 -6.69 1.98
CA GLU A 444 18.43 -6.86 0.60
C GLU A 444 17.28 -6.62 -0.38
N GLY A 445 17.48 -5.78 -1.38
CA GLY A 445 16.48 -5.45 -2.39
C GLY A 445 15.29 -4.62 -1.89
N ALA A 446 15.19 -4.38 -0.58
CA ALA A 446 14.10 -3.60 -0.01
C ALA A 446 14.39 -2.09 -0.02
N PRO A 447 13.43 -1.26 -0.48
CA PRO A 447 13.57 0.20 -0.43
C PRO A 447 13.39 0.69 1.01
N VAL A 448 14.37 1.44 1.49
CA VAL A 448 14.34 2.13 2.79
C VAL A 448 14.19 3.63 2.53
N VAL A 449 13.25 4.27 3.23
CA VAL A 449 12.96 5.70 3.10
C VAL A 449 13.09 6.38 4.45
N LEU A 450 14.05 7.27 4.58
CA LEU A 450 14.26 8.07 5.79
C LEU A 450 13.55 9.42 5.67
N ALA A 451 12.66 9.72 6.61
CA ALA A 451 11.99 11.02 6.73
C ALA A 451 12.47 11.72 8.02
N PHE A 452 13.10 12.86 7.87
CA PHE A 452 13.62 13.61 9.01
C PHE A 452 12.59 14.64 9.49
N ARG A 453 12.45 14.77 10.82
CA ARG A 453 11.58 15.74 11.50
C ARG A 453 12.34 16.42 12.65
N GLU A 454 12.11 17.70 12.82
CA GLU A 454 12.62 18.41 14.00
C GLU A 454 11.80 18.03 15.24
N ARG A 455 12.50 17.83 16.36
CA ARG A 455 11.85 17.62 17.64
C ARG A 455 11.38 18.97 18.16
N THR A 456 10.08 19.25 18.10
CA THR A 456 9.47 20.38 18.80
C THR A 456 9.58 20.14 20.30
N ARG A 457 10.29 21.00 21.06
CA ARG A 457 10.21 20.99 22.53
C ARG A 457 8.77 21.36 22.90
N PRO A 458 8.10 20.61 23.78
CA PRO A 458 6.89 21.15 24.38
C PRO A 458 7.32 22.37 25.22
N ASP A 459 6.78 23.55 24.87
CA ASP A 459 6.99 24.76 25.62
C ASP A 459 6.60 24.52 27.08
N ARG A 460 7.55 24.75 27.97
CA ARG A 460 7.29 24.88 29.39
C ARG A 460 6.77 26.29 29.62
N GLU A 461 5.52 26.52 29.25
CA GLU A 461 4.75 27.64 29.80
C GLU A 461 3.29 27.49 29.37
N GLY A 462 2.39 27.55 30.35
CA GLY A 462 0.94 27.55 30.11
C GLY A 462 0.52 28.79 29.36
N GLY A 463 0.00 28.62 28.16
CA GLY A 463 -0.55 29.71 27.36
C GLY A 463 -1.04 29.19 26.02
N LYS A 464 -2.36 29.11 25.88
CA LYS A 464 -3.20 29.03 24.67
C LYS A 464 -2.48 28.58 23.36
N ALA A 465 -2.63 27.34 23.03
CA ALA A 465 -2.24 26.81 21.71
C ALA A 465 -3.14 27.43 20.64
N ALA A 466 -2.62 28.37 19.87
CA ALA A 466 -3.12 28.72 18.55
C ALA A 466 -2.63 27.65 17.58
N ALA A 467 -3.54 26.96 16.92
CA ALA A 467 -3.27 25.98 15.88
C ALA A 467 -2.53 26.68 14.72
N ALA A 468 -1.26 26.36 14.55
CA ALA A 468 -0.51 26.74 13.36
C ALA A 468 -0.86 25.79 12.22
N PRO A 469 -1.11 26.28 10.98
CA PRO A 469 -1.47 25.46 9.86
C PRO A 469 -0.32 24.53 9.46
N ASP A 470 -0.67 23.28 9.25
CA ASP A 470 0.19 22.19 8.78
C ASP A 470 0.83 22.57 7.42
N ARG A 471 2.07 23.03 7.44
CA ARG A 471 2.86 23.19 6.22
C ARG A 471 3.40 21.83 5.83
N THR A 472 2.59 21.11 5.07
CA THR A 472 2.91 19.88 4.38
C THR A 472 4.22 19.97 3.60
N SER A 473 5.05 18.99 3.89
CA SER A 473 6.05 18.33 3.03
C SER A 473 6.55 19.12 1.83
N SER A 474 7.65 19.80 1.96
CA SER A 474 8.52 20.11 0.83
C SER A 474 9.14 18.80 0.35
N ASN A 475 8.59 18.25 -0.72
CA ASN A 475 9.22 17.21 -1.52
C ASN A 475 10.53 17.78 -2.08
N TYR A 476 11.66 17.33 -1.55
CA TYR A 476 12.94 17.54 -2.19
C TYR A 476 13.02 16.70 -3.48
N HIS A 477 12.36 17.17 -4.53
CA HIS A 477 12.70 16.83 -5.90
C HIS A 477 13.92 17.65 -6.30
N ILE A 478 15.10 17.05 -6.24
CA ILE A 478 16.26 17.59 -6.92
C ILE A 478 16.10 17.29 -8.42
N ALA A 479 15.33 18.13 -9.10
CA ALA A 479 15.39 18.21 -10.54
C ALA A 479 16.78 18.78 -10.92
N ARG A 480 17.62 17.95 -11.51
CA ARG A 480 18.90 18.32 -12.11
C ARG A 480 18.61 19.19 -13.35
N LYS A 481 18.52 20.52 -13.17
CA LYS A 481 18.56 21.46 -14.29
C LYS A 481 19.95 21.39 -14.90
N ALA A 482 20.06 20.71 -16.03
CA ALA A 482 21.19 20.87 -16.94
C ALA A 482 21.24 22.33 -17.42
N ARG A 483 22.20 23.09 -16.95
CA ARG A 483 22.54 24.39 -17.53
C ARG A 483 23.37 24.14 -18.78
N ASN A 484 22.71 24.17 -19.94
CA ASN A 484 23.38 24.50 -21.20
C ASN A 484 23.78 25.97 -21.12
N ARG A 485 25.06 26.24 -20.95
CA ARG A 485 25.65 27.49 -21.37
C ARG A 485 26.26 27.28 -22.75
N HIS A 486 25.55 27.71 -23.77
CA HIS A 486 26.18 28.11 -25.02
C HIS A 486 26.85 29.45 -24.74
N SER A 487 28.17 29.51 -24.81
CA SER A 487 28.92 30.70 -25.03
C SER A 487 29.19 30.73 -26.55
N GLY A 488 28.48 31.57 -27.25
CA GLY A 488 28.92 32.08 -28.55
C GLY A 488 29.89 33.25 -28.30
N GLY A 489 30.89 33.33 -29.12
CA GLY A 489 31.90 34.33 -29.22
C GLY A 489 33.03 33.77 -30.01
#